data_b1e2fa3eb100227db7e8369cfa379d7d
#
_entry.id   b1e2fa3eb100227db7e8369cfa379d7d
#
_cell.length_a   1.000
_cell.length_b   1.000
_cell.length_c   1.000
_cell.angle_alpha   90.00
_cell.angle_beta   90.00
_cell.angle_gamma   90.00
#
_symmetry.space_group_name_H-M   'P 1'
#
loop_
_entity.id
_entity.type
_entity.pdbx_description
1 polymer ?
#
loop_
_entity_poly.entity_id
_entity_poly.type
_entity_poly.pdbx_seq_one_letter_code
_entity_poly.pdbx_strand_id
1 'polypeptide(L)'
;MKKFFIFFVMSIICLDAWSQGNLKTQSKIGLKLGLGMHTITGFPLKTHPKPALMGGMWVQIKISKSWIMQAELYEIGKGTAGDNPTKSNYGDYFLRLSYFEAPILFQYNKKKAYFEFGPALAALINTGEYTDRGAFPFQTDLYPFSNKDFTFNLGTGCVFNEKWLVGLRLTHSLLPVRKQLPGASHQVYNRSIVIAVSRQISFKSSRTDHSHVIE
;
A
#
# COMPACT_ATOMS: atom_id res chain seq x y z
N MET A 1 -2.85 -11.67 -14.74
CA MET A 1 -2.14 -11.34 -13.47
C MET A 1 -0.74 -11.94 -13.38
N LYS A 2 -0.51 -13.23 -13.67
CA LYS A 2 0.85 -13.85 -13.64
C LYS A 2 1.88 -13.12 -14.52
N LYS A 3 1.51 -12.67 -15.72
CA LYS A 3 2.42 -11.96 -16.65
C LYS A 3 2.87 -10.59 -16.14
N PHE A 4 2.03 -9.88 -15.38
CA PHE A 4 2.37 -8.56 -14.81
C PHE A 4 3.35 -8.67 -13.63
N PHE A 5 3.21 -9.72 -12.83
CA PHE A 5 4.13 -10.03 -11.73
C PHE A 5 5.52 -10.38 -12.25
N ILE A 6 5.60 -11.20 -13.32
CA ILE A 6 6.87 -11.57 -13.95
C ILE A 6 7.56 -10.34 -14.56
N PHE A 7 6.80 -9.44 -15.20
CA PHE A 7 7.35 -8.21 -15.78
C PHE A 7 7.88 -7.25 -14.72
N PHE A 8 7.20 -7.13 -13.57
CA PHE A 8 7.63 -6.32 -12.44
C PHE A 8 8.90 -6.89 -11.78
N VAL A 9 8.97 -8.20 -11.57
CA VAL A 9 10.17 -8.86 -11.04
C VAL A 9 11.35 -8.75 -12.04
N MET A 10 11.13 -8.92 -13.33
CA MET A 10 12.16 -8.72 -14.36
C MET A 10 12.65 -7.28 -14.45
N SER A 11 11.77 -6.27 -14.29
CA SER A 11 12.20 -4.87 -14.29
C SER A 11 13.06 -4.51 -13.07
N ILE A 12 12.82 -5.12 -11.92
CA ILE A 12 13.69 -4.98 -10.73
C ILE A 12 15.07 -5.60 -11.00
N ILE A 13 15.13 -6.78 -11.62
CA ILE A 13 16.40 -7.46 -11.97
C ILE A 13 17.17 -6.66 -13.03
N CYS A 14 16.50 -6.03 -13.99
CA CYS A 14 17.13 -5.17 -15.00
C CYS A 14 17.72 -3.88 -14.41
N LEU A 15 17.16 -3.34 -13.31
CA LEU A 15 17.72 -2.18 -12.63
C LEU A 15 19.07 -2.50 -11.97
N ASP A 16 19.25 -3.71 -11.47
CA ASP A 16 20.55 -4.15 -10.92
C ASP A 16 21.62 -4.31 -12.02
N ALA A 17 21.24 -4.73 -13.23
CA ALA A 17 22.14 -4.90 -14.36
C ALA A 17 22.65 -3.56 -14.95
N TRP A 18 21.87 -2.48 -14.83
CA TRP A 18 22.26 -1.14 -15.31
C TRP A 18 23.10 -0.34 -14.30
N SER A 19 23.21 -0.81 -13.06
CA SER A 19 23.94 -0.18 -11.96
C SER A 19 25.45 -0.49 -11.94
N GLN A 20 26.03 -1.13 -12.95
CA GLN A 20 27.47 -1.45 -12.99
C GLN A 20 28.41 -0.27 -13.26
N GLY A 21 27.88 0.94 -13.39
CA GLY A 21 28.66 2.19 -13.49
C GLY A 21 28.86 2.87 -12.13
N ASN A 22 29.98 2.63 -11.48
CA ASN A 22 30.68 3.45 -10.44
C ASN A 22 29.93 4.09 -9.25
N LEU A 23 28.62 3.90 -9.10
CA LEU A 23 27.91 4.22 -7.87
C LEU A 23 27.70 2.90 -7.12
N LYS A 24 28.32 2.73 -5.95
CA LYS A 24 27.96 1.69 -4.97
C LYS A 24 26.52 1.97 -4.50
N THR A 25 25.55 1.67 -5.35
CA THR A 25 24.12 1.81 -5.06
C THR A 25 23.78 0.77 -4.00
N GLN A 26 23.68 1.19 -2.75
CA GLN A 26 23.25 0.31 -1.67
C GLN A 26 21.73 0.12 -1.80
N SER A 27 21.32 -0.95 -2.47
CA SER A 27 19.94 -1.40 -2.46
C SER A 27 19.67 -2.18 -1.16
N LYS A 28 18.49 -1.98 -0.61
CA LYS A 28 18.01 -2.69 0.58
C LYS A 28 16.65 -3.30 0.24
N ILE A 29 16.39 -4.49 0.76
CA ILE A 29 15.09 -5.16 0.64
C ILE A 29 14.58 -5.54 2.02
N GLY A 30 13.29 -5.60 2.18
CA GLY A 30 12.70 -6.01 3.45
C GLY A 30 11.23 -6.38 3.36
N LEU A 31 10.72 -6.82 4.51
CA LEU A 31 9.32 -7.12 4.74
C LEU A 31 8.67 -5.98 5.52
N LYS A 32 7.36 -5.80 5.32
CA LYS A 32 6.54 -4.81 6.00
C LYS A 32 5.24 -5.45 6.45
N LEU A 33 4.86 -5.21 7.71
CA LEU A 33 3.56 -5.55 8.27
C LEU A 33 2.97 -4.30 8.88
N GLY A 34 1.66 -4.10 8.73
CA GLY A 34 0.98 -2.93 9.25
C GLY A 34 -0.45 -3.22 9.68
N LEU A 35 -0.93 -2.36 10.55
CA LEU A 35 -2.33 -2.26 10.96
C LEU A 35 -2.83 -0.87 10.61
N GLY A 36 -3.95 -0.81 9.90
CA GLY A 36 -4.53 0.46 9.47
C GLY A 36 -5.98 0.63 9.90
N MET A 37 -6.39 1.88 9.99
CA MET A 37 -7.79 2.30 10.05
C MET A 37 -8.19 2.83 8.68
N HIS A 38 -9.22 2.25 8.09
CA HIS A 38 -9.67 2.54 6.73
C HIS A 38 -11.10 3.03 6.76
N THR A 39 -11.39 4.03 5.94
CA THR A 39 -12.74 4.54 5.72
C THR A 39 -12.92 4.91 4.26
N ILE A 40 -14.17 5.07 3.85
CA ILE A 40 -14.53 5.63 2.54
C ILE A 40 -15.27 6.95 2.73
N THR A 41 -15.09 7.86 1.79
CA THR A 41 -15.87 9.11 1.71
C THR A 41 -16.81 9.05 0.51
N GLY A 42 -17.84 9.90 0.50
CA GLY A 42 -18.83 9.90 -0.60
C GLY A 42 -19.89 8.82 -0.49
N PHE A 43 -20.05 8.24 0.69
CA PHE A 43 -21.09 7.26 0.92
C PHE A 43 -22.35 7.94 1.51
N PRO A 44 -23.58 7.53 1.13
CA PRO A 44 -24.80 8.15 1.63
C PRO A 44 -25.10 7.86 3.11
N LEU A 45 -24.43 6.85 3.69
CA LEU A 45 -24.54 6.50 5.10
C LEU A 45 -23.40 7.09 5.91
N LYS A 46 -23.61 7.27 7.23
CA LYS A 46 -22.54 7.64 8.15
C LYS A 46 -21.55 6.48 8.25
N THR A 47 -20.32 6.69 7.83
CA THR A 47 -19.28 5.66 7.81
C THR A 47 -18.32 5.78 8.98
N HIS A 48 -17.89 4.63 9.51
CA HIS A 48 -16.92 4.50 10.59
C HIS A 48 -15.64 3.83 10.09
N PRO A 49 -14.46 4.25 10.57
CA PRO A 49 -13.22 3.61 10.24
C PRO A 49 -13.22 2.14 10.65
N LYS A 50 -12.68 1.28 9.78
CA LYS A 50 -12.56 -0.16 10.01
C LYS A 50 -11.10 -0.56 10.09
N PRO A 51 -10.68 -1.36 11.08
CA PRO A 51 -9.33 -1.88 11.14
C PRO A 51 -9.10 -2.93 10.04
N ALA A 52 -7.89 -2.91 9.46
CA ALA A 52 -7.44 -3.93 8.55
C ALA A 52 -5.92 -4.08 8.56
N LEU A 53 -5.46 -5.26 8.17
CA LEU A 53 -4.05 -5.62 8.08
C LEU A 53 -3.48 -5.23 6.72
N MET A 54 -2.18 -4.98 6.72
CA MET A 54 -1.34 -4.78 5.55
C MET A 54 -0.10 -5.65 5.68
N GLY A 55 0.32 -6.30 4.60
CA GLY A 55 1.53 -7.11 4.57
C GLY A 55 2.16 -7.17 3.19
N GLY A 56 3.50 -7.08 3.13
CA GLY A 56 4.20 -7.12 1.86
C GLY A 56 5.71 -6.91 1.98
N MET A 57 6.31 -6.49 0.87
CA MET A 57 7.74 -6.29 0.73
C MET A 57 8.05 -4.90 0.19
N TRP A 58 9.29 -4.49 0.39
CA TRP A 58 9.81 -3.23 -0.11
C TRP A 58 11.25 -3.37 -0.59
N VAL A 59 11.62 -2.52 -1.53
CA VAL A 59 13.00 -2.33 -2.02
C VAL A 59 13.32 -0.85 -1.93
N GLN A 60 14.49 -0.52 -1.43
CA GLN A 60 15.03 0.85 -1.35
C GLN A 60 16.27 0.99 -2.21
N ILE A 61 16.38 2.13 -2.88
CA ILE A 61 17.55 2.56 -3.63
C ILE A 61 17.96 3.93 -3.10
N LYS A 62 19.21 4.06 -2.66
CA LYS A 62 19.75 5.33 -2.19
C LYS A 62 20.05 6.24 -3.37
N ILE A 63 19.37 7.39 -3.46
CA ILE A 63 19.56 8.39 -4.51
C ILE A 63 20.69 9.38 -4.10
N SER A 64 20.70 9.80 -2.84
CA SER A 64 21.69 10.71 -2.29
C SER A 64 21.94 10.46 -0.81
N LYS A 65 22.73 11.32 -0.14
CA LYS A 65 23.00 11.20 1.31
C LYS A 65 21.72 11.17 2.16
N SER A 66 20.69 11.93 1.76
CA SER A 66 19.45 12.08 2.52
C SER A 66 18.22 11.55 1.80
N TRP A 67 18.29 11.27 0.49
CA TRP A 67 17.15 10.84 -0.29
C TRP A 67 17.24 9.36 -0.69
N ILE A 68 16.14 8.66 -0.48
CA ILE A 68 15.93 7.25 -0.85
C ILE A 68 14.67 7.18 -1.70
N MET A 69 14.70 6.38 -2.75
CA MET A 69 13.51 5.92 -3.46
C MET A 69 13.14 4.52 -2.95
N GLN A 70 11.88 4.32 -2.60
CA GLN A 70 11.36 3.05 -2.13
C GLN A 70 10.20 2.60 -3.01
N ALA A 71 10.30 1.39 -3.55
CA ALA A 71 9.20 0.70 -4.18
C ALA A 71 8.67 -0.38 -3.23
N GLU A 72 7.35 -0.50 -3.13
CA GLU A 72 6.70 -1.50 -2.30
C GLU A 72 5.70 -2.32 -3.11
N LEU A 73 5.40 -3.50 -2.62
CA LEU A 73 4.27 -4.31 -3.06
C LEU A 73 3.66 -4.99 -1.83
N TYR A 74 2.40 -4.70 -1.55
CA TYR A 74 1.70 -5.26 -0.40
C TYR A 74 0.22 -5.50 -0.67
N GLU A 75 -0.34 -6.45 0.05
CA GLU A 75 -1.78 -6.60 0.19
C GLU A 75 -2.28 -5.75 1.36
N ILE A 76 -3.41 -5.08 1.16
CA ILE A 76 -4.05 -4.25 2.18
C ILE A 76 -5.57 -4.43 2.12
N GLY A 77 -6.16 -4.67 3.28
CA GLY A 77 -7.59 -4.58 3.47
C GLY A 77 -8.02 -3.11 3.59
N LYS A 78 -9.05 -2.71 2.83
CA LYS A 78 -9.69 -1.40 2.94
C LYS A 78 -11.20 -1.58 3.19
N GLY A 79 -11.93 -0.52 3.32
CA GLY A 79 -13.37 -0.53 3.47
C GLY A 79 -13.86 0.31 4.64
N THR A 80 -15.09 0.07 5.06
CA THR A 80 -15.74 0.84 6.12
C THR A 80 -16.85 0.03 6.76
N ALA A 81 -17.27 0.43 7.97
CA ALA A 81 -18.56 0.10 8.55
C ALA A 81 -19.44 1.34 8.49
N GLY A 82 -20.74 1.18 8.40
CA GLY A 82 -21.69 2.29 8.40
C GLY A 82 -22.92 1.98 9.21
N ASP A 83 -23.37 2.95 10.00
CA ASP A 83 -24.63 2.85 10.71
C ASP A 83 -25.77 3.21 9.78
N ASN A 84 -26.87 2.51 9.90
CA ASN A 84 -28.12 2.90 9.27
C ASN A 84 -28.92 3.80 10.22
N PRO A 85 -28.88 5.15 10.05
CA PRO A 85 -29.49 6.09 10.98
C PRO A 85 -31.02 5.98 11.05
N THR A 86 -31.64 5.39 10.03
CA THR A 86 -33.10 5.28 9.95
C THR A 86 -33.63 4.00 10.57
N LYS A 87 -32.76 3.12 11.13
CA LYS A 87 -33.15 1.76 11.55
C LYS A 87 -34.06 1.06 10.51
N SER A 88 -33.84 1.43 9.25
CA SER A 88 -34.59 0.85 8.15
C SER A 88 -34.33 -0.66 8.09
N ASN A 89 -35.12 -1.38 7.31
CA ASN A 89 -35.10 -2.86 7.21
C ASN A 89 -33.73 -3.48 6.84
N TYR A 90 -32.69 -2.68 6.59
CA TYR A 90 -31.40 -3.14 6.06
C TYR A 90 -30.28 -3.32 7.09
N GLY A 91 -30.42 -2.81 8.35
CA GLY A 91 -29.40 -2.94 9.39
C GLY A 91 -28.09 -2.17 9.12
N ASP A 92 -27.03 -2.54 9.83
CA ASP A 92 -25.71 -1.93 9.69
C ASP A 92 -24.98 -2.41 8.43
N TYR A 93 -24.22 -1.51 7.81
CA TYR A 93 -23.53 -1.73 6.55
C TYR A 93 -22.06 -2.07 6.78
N PHE A 94 -21.57 -3.07 6.05
CA PHE A 94 -20.16 -3.47 6.07
C PHE A 94 -19.61 -3.59 4.65
N LEU A 95 -18.50 -2.90 4.42
CA LEU A 95 -17.74 -3.00 3.19
C LEU A 95 -16.36 -3.57 3.48
N ARG A 96 -15.97 -4.57 2.69
CA ARG A 96 -14.61 -5.14 2.67
C ARG A 96 -14.07 -5.05 1.25
N LEU A 97 -12.91 -4.44 1.12
CA LEU A 97 -12.16 -4.35 -0.13
C LEU A 97 -10.74 -4.86 0.14
N SER A 98 -10.23 -5.73 -0.71
CA SER A 98 -8.83 -6.17 -0.66
C SER A 98 -8.11 -5.70 -1.90
N TYR A 99 -6.96 -5.07 -1.72
CA TYR A 99 -6.13 -4.53 -2.81
C TYR A 99 -4.71 -5.07 -2.74
N PHE A 100 -4.12 -5.34 -3.92
CA PHE A 100 -2.67 -5.27 -4.08
C PHE A 100 -2.29 -3.83 -4.43
N GLU A 101 -1.38 -3.25 -3.67
CA GLU A 101 -0.95 -1.86 -3.82
C GLU A 101 0.56 -1.79 -4.03
N ALA A 102 0.96 -0.98 -5.02
CA ALA A 102 2.36 -0.80 -5.43
C ALA A 102 2.74 0.69 -5.39
N PRO A 103 3.14 1.23 -4.24
CA PRO A 103 3.63 2.59 -4.12
C PRO A 103 5.08 2.74 -4.58
N ILE A 104 5.36 3.93 -5.14
CA ILE A 104 6.70 4.45 -5.35
C ILE A 104 6.84 5.70 -4.47
N LEU A 105 7.73 5.63 -3.49
CA LEU A 105 7.87 6.63 -2.46
C LEU A 105 9.24 7.28 -2.51
N PHE A 106 9.27 8.58 -2.33
CA PHE A 106 10.47 9.35 -2.06
C PHE A 106 10.57 9.57 -0.56
N GLN A 107 11.68 9.15 0.04
CA GLN A 107 11.94 9.29 1.46
C GLN A 107 13.09 10.27 1.68
N TYR A 108 12.85 11.25 2.53
CA TYR A 108 13.88 12.14 3.06
C TYR A 108 14.27 11.68 4.46
N ASN A 109 15.53 11.32 4.65
CA ASN A 109 16.06 10.80 5.90
C ASN A 109 16.92 11.86 6.59
N LYS A 110 16.61 12.11 7.89
CA LYS A 110 17.39 12.98 8.76
C LYS A 110 17.65 12.28 10.09
N LYS A 111 18.91 11.88 10.33
CA LYS A 111 19.27 11.05 11.50
C LYS A 111 18.48 9.74 11.52
N LYS A 112 17.68 9.53 12.57
CA LYS A 112 16.84 8.33 12.74
C LYS A 112 15.40 8.51 12.24
N ALA A 113 15.01 9.71 11.86
CA ALA A 113 13.66 9.99 11.35
C ALA A 113 13.65 10.05 9.83
N TYR A 114 12.53 9.68 9.23
CA TYR A 114 12.28 9.86 7.81
C TYR A 114 10.89 10.43 7.56
N PHE A 115 10.77 11.10 6.44
CA PHE A 115 9.52 11.55 5.87
C PHE A 115 9.39 10.94 4.48
N GLU A 116 8.20 10.47 4.12
CA GLU A 116 7.96 9.82 2.83
C GLU A 116 6.72 10.37 2.15
N PHE A 117 6.74 10.39 0.83
CA PHE A 117 5.60 10.75 0.00
C PHE A 117 5.70 10.08 -1.37
N GLY A 118 4.56 9.87 -2.01
CA GLY A 118 4.52 9.37 -3.38
C GLY A 118 3.21 8.74 -3.80
N PRO A 119 3.05 8.49 -5.10
CA PRO A 119 1.90 7.83 -5.66
C PRO A 119 1.92 6.33 -5.44
N ALA A 120 0.73 5.71 -5.54
CA ALA A 120 0.61 4.27 -5.64
C ALA A 120 -0.51 3.88 -6.63
N LEU A 121 -0.31 2.74 -7.28
CA LEU A 121 -1.34 2.04 -8.04
C LEU A 121 -1.82 0.85 -7.22
N ALA A 122 -3.13 0.66 -7.15
CA ALA A 122 -3.74 -0.47 -6.48
C ALA A 122 -4.66 -1.22 -7.43
N ALA A 123 -4.64 -2.55 -7.34
CA ALA A 123 -5.53 -3.44 -8.05
C ALA A 123 -6.48 -4.10 -7.06
N LEU A 124 -7.78 -3.98 -7.29
CA LEU A 124 -8.81 -4.61 -6.47
C LEU A 124 -8.79 -6.12 -6.71
N ILE A 125 -8.67 -6.89 -5.61
CA ILE A 125 -8.65 -8.35 -5.66
C ILE A 125 -10.02 -8.92 -5.29
N ASN A 126 -10.61 -8.36 -4.24
CA ASN A 126 -11.86 -8.86 -3.70
C ASN A 126 -12.74 -7.72 -3.15
N THR A 127 -14.06 -7.88 -3.29
CA THR A 127 -15.07 -6.98 -2.74
C THR A 127 -16.13 -7.77 -2.00
N GLY A 128 -16.59 -7.24 -0.88
CA GLY A 128 -17.73 -7.76 -0.15
C GLY A 128 -18.56 -6.61 0.43
N GLU A 129 -19.82 -6.52 0.00
CA GLU A 129 -20.80 -5.60 0.56
C GLU A 129 -21.91 -6.41 1.20
N TYR A 130 -22.17 -6.18 2.47
CA TYR A 130 -23.25 -6.86 3.20
C TYR A 130 -23.77 -5.98 4.33
N THR A 131 -24.96 -6.35 4.79
CA THR A 131 -25.54 -5.79 6.01
C THR A 131 -25.69 -6.90 7.04
N ASP A 132 -25.93 -6.57 8.29
CA ASP A 132 -26.22 -7.54 9.35
C ASP A 132 -27.51 -8.34 9.09
N ARG A 133 -28.35 -7.92 8.14
CA ARG A 133 -29.63 -8.56 7.73
C ARG A 133 -29.59 -9.19 6.34
N GLY A 134 -28.40 -9.32 5.72
CA GLY A 134 -28.23 -9.95 4.42
C GLY A 134 -27.58 -9.09 3.36
N ALA A 135 -27.90 -9.31 2.08
CA ALA A 135 -27.30 -8.59 0.98
C ALA A 135 -27.69 -7.10 0.98
N PHE A 136 -26.74 -6.24 0.60
CA PHE A 136 -26.97 -4.81 0.53
C PHE A 136 -27.99 -4.48 -0.57
N PRO A 137 -28.99 -3.59 -0.30
CA PRO A 137 -30.12 -3.37 -1.21
C PRO A 137 -29.79 -2.58 -2.47
N PHE A 138 -28.66 -1.85 -2.48
CA PHE A 138 -28.21 -1.20 -3.71
C PHE A 138 -27.61 -2.27 -4.63
N GLN A 139 -28.17 -2.37 -5.84
CA GLN A 139 -27.67 -3.31 -6.84
C GLN A 139 -26.20 -3.02 -7.10
N THR A 140 -25.30 -3.83 -6.51
CA THR A 140 -23.85 -3.75 -6.71
C THR A 140 -23.47 -3.78 -8.19
N ASP A 141 -24.30 -4.41 -9.02
CA ASP A 141 -24.10 -4.51 -10.47
C ASP A 141 -24.25 -3.17 -11.20
N LEU A 142 -25.09 -2.25 -10.69
CA LEU A 142 -25.27 -0.91 -11.28
C LEU A 142 -24.14 0.07 -10.89
N TYR A 143 -23.51 -0.16 -9.74
CA TYR A 143 -22.46 0.69 -9.17
C TYR A 143 -21.27 -0.14 -8.74
N PRO A 144 -20.56 -0.80 -9.68
CA PRO A 144 -19.42 -1.63 -9.35
C PRO A 144 -18.24 -0.77 -8.84
N PHE A 145 -17.40 -1.37 -7.99
CA PHE A 145 -16.12 -0.78 -7.64
C PHE A 145 -15.16 -0.83 -8.82
N SER A 146 -14.33 0.20 -8.93
CA SER A 146 -13.24 0.21 -9.90
C SER A 146 -12.21 -0.87 -9.57
N ASN A 147 -11.77 -1.61 -10.58
CA ASN A 147 -10.71 -2.60 -10.44
C ASN A 147 -9.34 -1.97 -10.13
N LYS A 148 -9.22 -0.65 -10.24
CA LYS A 148 -7.99 0.11 -10.00
C LYS A 148 -8.27 1.27 -9.07
N ASP A 149 -7.31 1.55 -8.19
CA ASP A 149 -7.28 2.74 -7.34
C ASP A 149 -5.93 3.43 -7.53
N PHE A 150 -5.95 4.73 -7.70
CA PHE A 150 -4.75 5.56 -7.78
C PHE A 150 -4.71 6.42 -6.53
N THR A 151 -3.68 6.20 -5.69
CA THR A 151 -3.59 6.83 -4.38
C THR A 151 -2.34 7.70 -4.26
N PHE A 152 -2.39 8.64 -3.32
CA PHE A 152 -1.24 9.39 -2.85
C PHE A 152 -0.97 9.05 -1.39
N ASN A 153 0.30 8.85 -1.08
CA ASN A 153 0.80 8.47 0.23
C ASN A 153 1.63 9.59 0.83
N LEU A 154 1.44 9.84 2.12
CA LEU A 154 2.22 10.75 2.92
C LEU A 154 2.53 10.07 4.25
N GLY A 155 3.79 10.04 4.66
CA GLY A 155 4.15 9.32 5.87
C GLY A 155 5.40 9.86 6.56
N THR A 156 5.60 9.39 7.76
CA THR A 156 6.78 9.64 8.56
C THR A 156 7.10 8.42 9.41
N GLY A 157 8.33 8.32 9.86
CA GLY A 157 8.71 7.22 10.72
C GLY A 157 10.11 7.34 11.30
N CYS A 158 10.49 6.31 12.02
CA CYS A 158 11.78 6.22 12.68
C CYS A 158 12.48 4.90 12.35
N VAL A 159 13.80 4.98 12.24
CA VAL A 159 14.71 3.83 12.14
C VAL A 159 15.20 3.51 13.55
N PHE A 160 14.75 2.38 14.13
CA PHE A 160 15.15 1.97 15.48
C PHE A 160 16.59 1.46 15.53
N ASN A 161 16.92 0.63 14.53
CA ASN A 161 18.26 0.13 14.30
C ASN A 161 18.45 -0.12 12.79
N GLU A 162 19.57 -0.64 12.36
CA GLU A 162 19.87 -0.86 10.93
C GLU A 162 18.84 -1.78 10.22
N LYS A 163 18.05 -2.54 10.96
CA LYS A 163 17.13 -3.57 10.43
C LYS A 163 15.65 -3.25 10.60
N TRP A 164 15.28 -2.40 11.57
CA TRP A 164 13.89 -2.16 11.92
C TRP A 164 13.48 -0.70 11.74
N LEU A 165 12.37 -0.51 11.07
CA LEU A 165 11.73 0.79 10.85
C LEU A 165 10.28 0.71 11.35
N VAL A 166 9.79 1.80 11.92
CA VAL A 166 8.37 1.98 12.25
C VAL A 166 7.90 3.27 11.61
N GLY A 167 6.76 3.21 10.95
CA GLY A 167 6.21 4.36 10.23
C GLY A 167 4.71 4.50 10.39
N LEU A 168 4.26 5.73 10.26
CA LEU A 168 2.86 6.13 10.14
C LEU A 168 2.64 6.67 8.73
N ARG A 169 1.62 6.18 8.03
CA ARG A 169 1.28 6.57 6.66
C ARG A 169 -0.18 6.94 6.54
N LEU A 170 -0.44 8.04 5.87
CA LEU A 170 -1.74 8.48 5.39
C LEU A 170 -1.84 8.17 3.90
N THR A 171 -2.96 7.63 3.48
CA THR A 171 -3.23 7.32 2.07
C THR A 171 -4.60 7.88 1.68
N HIS A 172 -4.68 8.46 0.50
CA HIS A 172 -5.93 8.98 -0.06
C HIS A 172 -6.03 8.64 -1.54
N SER A 173 -7.21 8.14 -1.98
CA SER A 173 -7.50 7.93 -3.40
C SER A 173 -7.56 9.27 -4.12
N LEU A 174 -6.86 9.41 -5.24
CA LEU A 174 -6.90 10.58 -6.12
C LEU A 174 -8.00 10.46 -7.16
N LEU A 175 -8.38 9.24 -7.52
CA LEU A 175 -9.48 8.95 -8.42
C LEU A 175 -10.60 8.23 -7.64
N PRO A 176 -11.86 8.38 -8.06
CA PRO A 176 -12.96 7.71 -7.40
C PRO A 176 -12.88 6.19 -7.61
N VAL A 177 -13.07 5.45 -6.53
CA VAL A 177 -13.10 3.97 -6.56
C VAL A 177 -14.48 3.43 -6.89
N ARG A 178 -15.51 4.29 -6.87
CA ARG A 178 -16.88 3.98 -7.24
C ARG A 178 -17.58 5.26 -7.70
N LYS A 179 -18.51 5.14 -8.66
CA LYS A 179 -19.37 6.25 -9.09
C LYS A 179 -20.24 6.72 -7.93
N GLN A 180 -20.72 7.96 -8.04
CA GLN A 180 -21.63 8.53 -7.06
C GLN A 180 -22.88 7.67 -6.89
N LEU A 181 -23.16 7.31 -5.65
CA LEU A 181 -24.36 6.55 -5.28
C LEU A 181 -25.57 7.50 -5.17
N PRO A 182 -26.81 6.99 -5.36
CA PRO A 182 -28.02 7.76 -5.09
C PRO A 182 -28.03 8.30 -3.65
N GLY A 183 -28.27 9.59 -3.48
CA GLY A 183 -28.28 10.26 -2.18
C GLY A 183 -26.91 10.63 -1.62
N ALA A 184 -25.82 10.28 -2.30
CA ALA A 184 -24.48 10.69 -1.92
C ALA A 184 -24.14 12.10 -2.41
N SER A 185 -23.33 12.85 -1.67
CA SER A 185 -22.90 14.21 -2.03
C SER A 185 -21.83 14.22 -3.12
N HIS A 186 -21.02 13.16 -3.23
CA HIS A 186 -19.91 13.05 -4.18
C HIS A 186 -19.55 11.58 -4.45
N GLN A 187 -18.60 11.36 -5.35
CA GLN A 187 -18.07 10.04 -5.68
C GLN A 187 -17.31 9.43 -4.50
N VAL A 188 -17.09 8.12 -4.55
CA VAL A 188 -16.51 7.33 -3.45
C VAL A 188 -14.98 7.29 -3.55
N TYR A 189 -14.29 7.58 -2.44
CA TYR A 189 -12.82 7.57 -2.32
C TYR A 189 -12.38 6.81 -1.07
N ASN A 190 -11.27 6.06 -1.16
CA ASN A 190 -10.65 5.43 -0.01
C ASN A 190 -9.77 6.41 0.77
N ARG A 191 -9.77 6.29 2.10
CA ARG A 191 -8.84 6.96 3.02
C ARG A 191 -8.31 5.95 4.02
N SER A 192 -7.03 6.07 4.36
CA SER A 192 -6.37 5.15 5.28
C SER A 192 -5.35 5.86 6.16
N ILE A 193 -5.23 5.39 7.40
CA ILE A 193 -4.12 5.68 8.29
C ILE A 193 -3.53 4.33 8.68
N VAL A 194 -2.24 4.12 8.45
CA VAL A 194 -1.56 2.83 8.68
C VAL A 194 -0.34 3.04 9.55
N ILE A 195 -0.21 2.26 10.62
CA ILE A 195 1.04 2.09 11.36
C ILE A 195 1.68 0.79 10.88
N ALA A 196 2.95 0.86 10.46
CA ALA A 196 3.65 -0.29 9.92
C ALA A 196 5.03 -0.46 10.54
N VAL A 197 5.41 -1.72 10.74
CA VAL A 197 6.75 -2.15 11.11
C VAL A 197 7.38 -2.79 9.89
N SER A 198 8.61 -2.40 9.59
CA SER A 198 9.39 -2.93 8.47
C SER A 198 10.69 -3.52 8.97
N ARG A 199 11.08 -4.66 8.40
CA ARG A 199 12.34 -5.33 8.70
C ARG A 199 13.18 -5.47 7.43
N GLN A 200 14.39 -4.95 7.47
CA GLN A 200 15.38 -5.15 6.40
C GLN A 200 15.90 -6.59 6.42
N ILE A 201 15.96 -7.21 5.24
CA ILE A 201 16.60 -8.50 5.01
C ILE A 201 18.00 -8.22 4.49
N SER A 202 19.01 -8.76 5.16
CA SER A 202 20.40 -8.65 4.71
C SER A 202 20.79 -9.95 4.01
N PHE A 203 21.10 -9.89 2.72
CA PHE A 203 21.72 -11.02 2.03
C PHE A 203 23.24 -10.95 2.28
N LYS A 204 23.79 -12.01 2.83
CA LYS A 204 25.24 -12.17 2.93
C LYS A 204 25.74 -12.48 1.52
N SER A 205 26.38 -11.53 0.85
CA SER A 205 27.09 -11.81 -0.42
C SER A 205 28.24 -12.78 -0.11
N SER A 206 28.10 -14.01 -0.53
CA SER A 206 29.22 -14.97 -0.55
C SER A 206 30.09 -14.59 -1.77
N ARG A 207 31.03 -13.67 -1.56
CA ARG A 207 32.09 -13.42 -2.52
C ARG A 207 33.06 -14.61 -2.36
N THR A 208 32.97 -15.60 -3.23
CA THR A 208 34.04 -16.58 -3.46
C THR A 208 35.21 -15.81 -4.06
N ASP A 209 36.21 -15.51 -3.23
CA ASP A 209 37.52 -15.03 -3.70
C ASP A 209 38.17 -16.19 -4.44
N HIS A 210 38.01 -16.24 -5.75
CA HIS A 210 38.87 -17.04 -6.62
C HIS A 210 40.19 -16.28 -6.82
N SER A 211 41.02 -16.24 -5.76
CA SER A 211 42.45 -16.00 -5.94
C SER A 211 43.02 -17.29 -6.56
N HIS A 212 43.10 -17.33 -7.89
CA HIS A 212 43.95 -18.28 -8.56
C HIS A 212 45.40 -17.99 -8.14
N VAL A 213 45.92 -18.85 -7.29
CA VAL A 213 47.38 -19.02 -7.12
C VAL A 213 47.86 -19.61 -8.43
N ILE A 214 48.60 -18.82 -9.18
CA ILE A 214 49.43 -19.30 -10.30
C ILE A 214 50.83 -19.50 -9.67
N GLU A 215 51.20 -20.76 -9.49
CA GLU A 215 52.57 -21.21 -9.37
C GLU A 215 53.18 -21.36 -10.77
#